data_61b98a4a43c8067f4abde1b736a889a1
#
_entry.id   61b98a4a43c8067f4abde1b736a889a1
#
_cell.length_a   1.000
_cell.length_b   1.000
_cell.length_c   1.000
_cell.angle_alpha   90.00
_cell.angle_beta   90.00
_cell.angle_gamma   90.00
#
_symmetry.space_group_name_H-M   'P 1'
#
loop_
_entity.id
_entity.type
_entity.pdbx_description
1 polymer ?
#
loop_
_entity_poly.entity_id
_entity_poly.type
_entity_poly.pdbx_seq_one_letter_code
_entity_poly.pdbx_strand_id
1 'polypeptide(L)' 'SIDKILITERDIGKLDSAEKAINIWKSSRLTPLARDEIRRRGIKIERIDK' A
#
# COMPACT_ATOMS: atom_id res chain seq x y z
N SER A 1 4.12 -7.14 2.87
CA SER A 1 2.98 -7.25 1.95
C SER A 1 1.66 -7.10 2.69
N ILE A 2 0.63 -6.69 1.98
CA ILE A 2 -0.68 -6.42 2.55
C ILE A 2 -1.72 -7.34 1.90
N ASP A 3 -2.35 -8.16 2.72
CA ASP A 3 -3.30 -9.18 2.27
C ASP A 3 -4.75 -8.71 2.37
N LYS A 4 -5.01 -7.48 1.98
CA LYS A 4 -6.35 -6.91 2.07
C LYS A 4 -6.84 -6.50 0.71
N ILE A 5 -8.14 -6.63 0.49
CA ILE A 5 -8.75 -6.16 -0.75
C ILE A 5 -8.82 -4.64 -0.75
N LEU A 6 -9.21 -4.05 0.37
CA LEU A 6 -9.26 -2.59 0.50
C LEU A 6 -8.15 -2.12 1.43
N ILE A 7 -7.26 -1.32 0.88
CA ILE A 7 -6.12 -0.78 1.62
C ILE A 7 -6.38 0.69 1.92
N THR A 8 -6.32 1.03 3.21
CA THR A 8 -6.59 2.40 3.66
C THR A 8 -5.30 3.07 4.11
N GLU A 9 -5.39 4.36 4.40
CA GLU A 9 -4.24 5.10 4.91
C GLU A 9 -3.73 4.52 6.22
N ARG A 10 -4.61 3.90 7.02
CA ARG A 10 -4.19 3.27 8.27
C ARG A 10 -3.27 2.10 8.00
N ASP A 11 -3.55 1.34 6.95
CA ASP A 11 -2.69 0.23 6.59
C ASP A 11 -1.32 0.72 6.20
N ILE A 12 -1.27 1.82 5.47
CA ILE A 12 0.00 2.43 5.08
C ILE A 12 0.72 2.99 6.32
N GLY A 13 -0.03 3.56 7.25
CA GLY A 13 0.53 4.12 8.47
C GLY A 13 1.17 3.07 9.37
N LYS A 14 0.77 1.81 9.25
CA LYS A 14 1.35 0.73 10.04
C LYS A 14 2.68 0.23 9.49
N LEU A 15 3.03 0.66 8.29
CA LEU A 15 4.29 0.24 7.71
C LEU A 15 5.46 0.93 8.40
N ASP A 16 6.58 0.21 8.46
CA ASP A 16 7.82 0.77 8.98
C ASP A 16 8.21 1.99 8.14
N SER A 17 8.70 3.04 8.78
CA SER A 17 9.13 4.24 8.07
C SER A 17 10.26 3.95 7.08
N ALA A 18 11.01 2.86 7.30
CA ALA A 18 12.05 2.44 6.38
C ALA A 18 11.52 1.66 5.19
N GLU A 19 10.25 1.32 5.18
CA GLU A 19 9.65 0.55 4.10
C GLU A 19 9.58 1.41 2.84
N LYS A 20 10.19 0.93 1.76
CA LYS A 20 10.22 1.66 0.50
C LYS A 20 9.39 1.01 -0.59
N ALA A 21 8.94 -0.21 -0.37
CA ALA A 21 8.12 -0.95 -1.34
C ALA A 21 7.17 -1.86 -0.60
N ILE A 22 5.99 -2.05 -1.18
CA ILE A 22 5.00 -2.96 -0.62
C ILE A 22 4.45 -3.83 -1.74
N ASN A 23 4.07 -5.06 -1.38
CA ASN A 23 3.42 -5.97 -2.30
C ASN A 23 1.94 -6.03 -1.95
N ILE A 24 1.10 -5.85 -2.92
CA ILE A 24 -0.34 -5.96 -2.74
C ILE A 24 -0.90 -6.91 -3.79
N TRP A 25 -2.09 -7.42 -3.55
CA TRP A 25 -2.73 -8.30 -4.51
C TRP A 25 -3.19 -7.51 -5.73
N LYS A 26 -3.24 -8.19 -6.86
CA LYS A 26 -3.70 -7.59 -8.10
C LYS A 26 -5.11 -7.01 -7.96
N SER A 27 -5.95 -7.66 -7.18
CA SER A 27 -7.34 -7.23 -6.98
C SER A 27 -7.49 -6.19 -5.86
N SER A 28 -6.42 -5.87 -5.15
CA SER A 28 -6.49 -4.90 -4.06
C SER A 28 -6.77 -3.50 -4.59
N ARG A 29 -7.48 -2.73 -3.79
CA ARG A 29 -7.82 -1.35 -4.11
C ARG A 29 -7.30 -0.43 -3.02
N LEU A 30 -6.88 0.76 -3.44
CA LEU A 30 -6.37 1.77 -2.51
C LEU A 30 -7.39 2.89 -2.41
N THR A 31 -7.64 3.35 -1.17
CA THR A 31 -8.44 4.56 -1.00
C THR A 31 -7.64 5.76 -1.49
N PRO A 32 -8.30 6.88 -1.81
CA PRO A 32 -7.58 8.10 -2.22
C PRO A 32 -6.55 8.54 -1.19
N LEU A 33 -6.88 8.43 0.10
CA LEU A 33 -5.95 8.83 1.15
C LEU A 33 -4.76 7.88 1.24
N ALA A 34 -4.99 6.58 1.01
CA ALA A 34 -3.91 5.61 0.99
C ALA A 34 -2.94 5.91 -0.16
N ARG A 35 -3.48 6.25 -1.32
CA ARG A 35 -2.65 6.58 -2.47
C ARG A 35 -1.83 7.83 -2.20
N ASP A 36 -2.43 8.84 -1.59
CA ASP A 36 -1.72 10.07 -1.25
C ASP A 36 -0.59 9.79 -0.28
N GLU A 37 -0.84 8.95 0.71
CA GLU A 37 0.15 8.60 1.70
C GLU A 37 1.33 7.86 1.06
N ILE A 38 1.03 6.93 0.17
CA ILE A 38 2.06 6.18 -0.56
C ILE A 38 2.92 7.12 -1.38
N ARG A 39 2.29 8.05 -2.09
CA ARG A 39 3.02 9.02 -2.89
C ARG A 39 3.89 9.91 -2.03
N ARG A 40 3.36 10.37 -0.90
CA ARG A 40 4.08 11.25 -0.01
C ARG A 40 5.31 10.57 0.58
N ARG A 41 5.20 9.28 0.88
CA ARG A 41 6.30 8.51 1.45
C ARG A 41 7.27 7.99 0.39
N GLY A 42 6.90 8.09 -0.87
CA GLY A 42 7.73 7.56 -1.95
C GLY A 42 7.79 6.04 -1.97
N ILE A 43 6.70 5.39 -1.56
CA ILE A 43 6.64 3.94 -1.51
C ILE A 43 6.32 3.41 -2.91
N LYS A 44 7.05 2.38 -3.33
CA LYS A 44 6.78 1.70 -4.59
C LYS A 44 5.78 0.58 -4.34
N ILE A 45 4.77 0.50 -5.19
CA ILE A 45 3.77 -0.56 -5.09
C ILE A 45 4.05 -1.62 -6.15
N GLU A 46 4.09 -2.87 -5.71
CA GLU A 46 4.21 -4.01 -6.60
C GLU A 46 2.96 -4.86 -6.44
N ARG A 47 2.29 -5.15 -7.55
CA ARG A 47 1.09 -5.97 -7.53
C ARG A 47 1.46 -7.40 -7.85
N ILE A 48 1.00 -8.30 -7.01
CA ILE A 48 1.21 -9.73 -7.23
C ILE A 48 -0.08 -10.34 -7.74
N ASP A 49 0.08 -11.29 -8.62
CA ASP A 49 -1.04 -11.98 -9.26
C ASP A 49 -1.57 -13.05 -8.31
N LYS A 50 -2.77 -12.78 -7.79
CA LYS A 50 -3.32 -13.70 -6.84
C LYS A 50 -4.83 -13.81 -6.96
#